data_dfe718c300213f07b0f9277533bfeedc
#
_entry.id   dfe718c300213f07b0f9277533bfeedc
#
_cell.length_a   1.000
_cell.length_b   1.000
_cell.length_c   1.000
_cell.angle_alpha   90.00
_cell.angle_beta   90.00
_cell.angle_gamma   90.00
#
_symmetry.space_group_name_H-M   'P 1'
#
loop_
_entity.id
_entity.type
_entity.pdbx_description
1 polymer ?
#
loop_
_entity_poly.entity_id
_entity_poly.type
_entity_poly.pdbx_seq_one_letter_code
_entity_poly.pdbx_strand_id
1 'polypeptide(L)' 'KIRLCPACGKPLEVMSIADNRHSPGGFDVIAHCRNCLAGYEWFCDKDGGTSDMKQYFFG' A
#
# COMPACT_ATOMS: atom_id res chain seq x y z
N LYS A 1 10.40 1.51 0.05
CA LYS A 1 10.36 0.09 0.40
C LYS A 1 9.29 -0.64 -0.37
N ILE A 2 9.63 -1.80 -0.85
CA ILE A 2 8.69 -2.65 -1.58
C ILE A 2 8.00 -3.57 -0.60
N ARG A 3 6.68 -3.65 -0.69
CA ARG A 3 5.91 -4.62 0.09
C ARG A 3 5.51 -5.77 -0.81
N LEU A 4 5.34 -6.92 -0.21
CA LEU A 4 5.00 -8.13 -0.95
C LEU A 4 3.50 -8.41 -0.84
N CYS A 5 2.94 -8.98 -1.91
CA CYS A 5 1.56 -9.41 -1.91
C CYS A 5 1.37 -10.53 -0.88
N PRO A 6 0.41 -10.40 0.05
CA PRO A 6 0.20 -11.43 1.07
C PRO A 6 -0.34 -12.74 0.51
N ALA A 7 -0.91 -12.71 -0.70
CA ALA A 7 -1.48 -13.91 -1.31
C ALA A 7 -0.45 -14.74 -2.08
N CYS A 8 0.47 -14.10 -2.79
CA CYS A 8 1.41 -14.81 -3.66
C CYS A 8 2.88 -14.53 -3.39
N GLY A 9 3.18 -13.55 -2.54
CA GLY A 9 4.56 -13.21 -2.19
C GLY A 9 5.33 -12.41 -3.21
N LYS A 10 4.72 -12.01 -4.31
CA LYS A 10 5.39 -11.19 -5.32
C LYS A 10 5.36 -9.72 -4.94
N PRO A 11 6.32 -8.91 -5.39
CA PRO A 11 6.33 -7.49 -5.06
C PRO A 11 5.08 -6.77 -5.59
N LEU A 12 4.54 -5.88 -4.76
CA LEU A 12 3.43 -5.03 -5.16
C LEU A 12 3.95 -3.85 -5.98
N GLU A 13 3.14 -3.43 -6.95
CA GLU A 13 3.43 -2.25 -7.76
C GLU A 13 2.67 -1.07 -7.18
N VAL A 14 3.40 -0.03 -6.77
CA VAL A 14 2.79 1.17 -6.22
C VAL A 14 2.15 1.98 -7.34
N MET A 15 0.86 2.29 -7.17
CA MET A 15 0.11 3.04 -8.16
C MET A 15 -0.06 4.50 -7.79
N SER A 16 -0.16 4.80 -6.50
CA SER A 16 -0.42 6.15 -6.06
C SER A 16 0.12 6.36 -4.65
N ILE A 17 0.66 7.55 -4.42
CA ILE A 17 1.09 7.99 -3.10
C ILE A 17 0.50 9.38 -2.92
N ALA A 18 -0.24 9.59 -1.84
CA ALA A 18 -0.88 10.86 -1.57
C ALA A 18 -0.64 11.28 -0.12
N ASP A 19 -0.55 12.59 0.11
CA ASP A 19 -0.42 13.12 1.45
C ASP A 19 -1.67 12.81 2.26
N ASN A 20 -1.47 12.42 3.52
CA ASN A 20 -2.58 12.18 4.43
C ASN A 20 -2.97 13.48 5.13
N ARG A 21 -4.24 13.87 5.03
CA ARG A 21 -4.74 15.10 5.63
C ARG A 21 -4.70 15.12 7.15
N HIS A 22 -4.87 13.95 7.74
CA HIS A 22 -5.00 13.83 9.19
C HIS A 22 -3.66 13.59 9.88
N SER A 23 -2.61 13.40 9.11
CA SER A 23 -1.30 13.06 9.64
C SER A 23 -0.23 13.76 8.82
N PRO A 24 0.13 15.01 9.17
CA PRO A 24 1.15 15.75 8.43
C PRO A 24 2.46 14.97 8.34
N GLY A 25 3.01 14.89 7.14
CA GLY A 25 4.22 14.12 6.88
C GLY A 25 3.96 12.65 6.61
N GLY A 26 2.71 12.19 6.72
CA GLY A 26 2.34 10.84 6.39
C GLY A 26 1.78 10.71 4.98
N PHE A 27 1.75 9.49 4.47
CA PHE A 27 1.29 9.22 3.11
C PHE A 27 0.36 8.02 3.09
N ASP A 28 -0.64 8.10 2.22
CA ASP A 28 -1.47 6.95 1.87
C ASP A 28 -0.93 6.34 0.59
N VAL A 29 -0.66 5.05 0.63
CA VAL A 29 -0.08 4.33 -0.51
C VAL A 29 -1.11 3.35 -1.05
N ILE A 30 -1.28 3.36 -2.37
CA ILE A 30 -2.14 2.42 -3.08
C ILE A 30 -1.28 1.63 -4.04
N ALA A 31 -1.37 0.31 -3.97
CA ALA A 31 -0.59 -0.57 -4.80
C ALA A 31 -1.44 -1.74 -5.26
N HIS A 32 -0.96 -2.46 -6.27
CA HIS A 32 -1.67 -3.65 -6.71
C HIS A 32 -0.69 -4.78 -7.01
N CYS A 33 -1.22 -6.00 -6.95
CA CYS A 33 -0.49 -7.19 -7.36
C CYS A 33 -0.92 -7.56 -8.77
N ARG A 34 0.01 -7.51 -9.72
CA ARG A 34 -0.30 -7.84 -11.11
C ARG A 34 -0.60 -9.32 -11.31
N ASN A 35 -0.06 -10.15 -10.44
CA ASN A 35 -0.28 -11.59 -10.50
C ASN A 35 -1.68 -11.97 -10.00
N CYS A 36 -2.10 -11.39 -8.88
CA CYS A 36 -3.39 -11.68 -8.26
C CYS A 36 -4.51 -10.76 -8.73
N LEU A 37 -4.17 -9.65 -9.38
CA LEU A 37 -5.11 -8.62 -9.79
C LEU A 37 -5.87 -8.02 -8.61
N ALA A 38 -5.22 -7.95 -7.46
CA ALA A 38 -5.81 -7.40 -6.23
C ALA A 38 -5.16 -6.08 -5.88
N GLY A 39 -5.93 -5.18 -5.29
CA GLY A 39 -5.45 -3.88 -4.87
C GLY A 39 -5.35 -3.78 -3.36
N TYR A 40 -4.33 -3.09 -2.88
CA TYR A 40 -4.04 -2.93 -1.47
C TYR A 40 -3.75 -1.49 -1.14
N GLU A 41 -4.00 -1.10 0.10
CA GLU A 41 -3.65 0.23 0.58
C GLU A 41 -3.07 0.14 1.99
N TRP A 42 -2.21 1.09 2.31
CA TRP A 42 -1.67 1.22 3.67
C TRP A 42 -1.22 2.66 3.89
N PHE A 43 -0.96 2.98 5.15
CA PHE A 43 -0.49 4.29 5.56
C PHE A 43 0.97 4.22 5.97
N CYS A 44 1.76 5.21 5.54
CA CYS A 44 3.15 5.39 5.98
C CYS A 44 3.21 6.67 6.80
N ASP A 45 3.71 6.60 8.03
CA ASP A 45 3.83 7.82 8.83
C ASP A 45 5.16 8.52 8.55
N LYS A 46 5.30 9.71 9.12
CA LYS A 46 6.49 10.55 8.90
C LYS A 46 7.78 9.93 9.43
N ASP A 47 7.68 9.01 10.37
CA ASP A 47 8.83 8.35 10.99
C ASP A 47 9.20 7.04 10.29
N GLY A 48 8.50 6.71 9.21
CA GLY A 48 8.77 5.52 8.43
C GLY A 48 8.00 4.29 8.85
N GLY A 49 7.10 4.41 9.84
CA GLY A 49 6.23 3.31 10.22
C GLY A 49 5.13 3.11 9.19
N THR A 50 4.65 1.88 9.08
CA THR A 50 3.57 1.55 8.14
C THR A 50 2.44 0.85 8.86
N SER A 51 1.21 1.11 8.44
CA SER A 51 0.06 0.39 8.95
C SER A 51 -0.09 -0.96 8.28
N ASP A 52 -1.03 -1.76 8.76
CA ASP A 52 -1.37 -3.01 8.11
C ASP A 52 -1.98 -2.73 6.74
N MET A 53 -1.69 -3.62 5.79
CA MET A 53 -2.26 -3.54 4.46
C MET A 53 -3.73 -3.93 4.49
N LYS A 54 -4.54 -3.14 3.77
CA LYS A 54 -5.94 -3.47 3.53
C LYS A 54 -6.12 -3.81 2.07
N GLN A 55 -6.85 -4.87 1.78
CA GLN A 55 -7.24 -5.20 0.42
C GLN A 55 -8.51 -4.41 0.10
N TYR A 56 -8.44 -3.52 -0.89
CA TYR A 56 -9.56 -2.65 -1.17
C TYR A 56 -10.34 -3.05 -2.43
N PHE A 57 -9.79 -3.95 -3.26
CA PHE A 57 -10.58 -4.56 -4.32
C PHE A 57 -9.99 -5.92 -4.69
N PHE A 58 -10.81 -6.73 -5.36
CA PHE A 58 -10.43 -8.05 -5.82
C PHE A 58 -10.46 -8.08 -7.35
N GLY A 59 -9.46 -8.72 -7.89
CA GLY A 59 -9.35 -8.87 -9.33
C GLY A 59 -10.28 -9.90 -9.89
#